data_677bb6ecaf7c302ddc71b7f61968a044
#
_entry.id   677bb6ecaf7c302ddc71b7f61968a044
#
_cell.length_a   1.000
_cell.length_b   1.000
_cell.length_c   1.000
_cell.angle_alpha   90.00
_cell.angle_beta   90.00
_cell.angle_gamma   90.00
#
_symmetry.space_group_name_H-M   'P 1'
#
loop_
_entity.id
_entity.type
_entity.pdbx_description
1 polymer ?
#
loop_
_entity_poly.entity_id
_entity_poly.type
_entity_poly.pdbx_seq_one_letter_code
_entity_poly.pdbx_strand_id
1 'polypeptide(L)'
;PVDEFPSEKWQDILDVNLSAPFHLISSVLPGMKQRDFGRIINIASAHGLVASVHKSAYVAAKHGLVGLTKTVALETAQQNITCNAICPGFVLTELVDRQVRAHADKTGLPYDEAGIAMVSEKHAAGQFLMPQQIADMALFLARDAARNITGSSFSLDGGWTAQ
;
A
#
# COMPACT_ATOMS: atom_id res chain seq x y z
N PRO A 1 21.50 -3.19 2.24
CA PRO A 1 21.75 -2.15 3.25
C PRO A 1 21.68 -0.76 2.62
N VAL A 2 21.44 0.30 3.44
CA VAL A 2 21.28 1.68 2.96
C VAL A 2 22.56 2.21 2.32
N ASP A 3 23.70 1.89 2.88
CA ASP A 3 25.02 2.30 2.43
C ASP A 3 25.47 1.63 1.12
N GLU A 4 24.83 0.52 0.75
CA GLU A 4 25.09 -0.21 -0.51
C GLU A 4 23.96 -0.05 -1.54
N PHE A 5 22.88 0.68 -1.21
CA PHE A 5 21.70 0.76 -2.07
C PHE A 5 21.95 1.70 -3.26
N PRO A 6 21.81 1.22 -4.53
CA PRO A 6 22.09 2.03 -5.71
C PRO A 6 21.17 3.24 -5.84
N SER A 7 21.74 4.44 -6.03
CA SER A 7 20.98 5.69 -6.15
C SER A 7 19.97 5.68 -7.31
N GLU A 8 20.32 5.06 -8.43
CA GLU A 8 19.39 4.92 -9.57
C GLU A 8 18.16 4.10 -9.19
N LYS A 9 18.35 2.98 -8.47
CA LYS A 9 17.25 2.15 -7.99
C LYS A 9 16.42 2.84 -6.91
N TRP A 10 17.05 3.68 -6.10
CA TRP A 10 16.31 4.55 -5.19
C TRP A 10 15.37 5.46 -5.94
N GLN A 11 15.85 6.15 -6.99
CA GLN A 11 15.04 7.07 -7.78
C GLN A 11 13.91 6.33 -8.51
N ASP A 12 14.19 5.20 -9.17
CA ASP A 12 13.18 4.37 -9.84
C ASP A 12 12.01 4.01 -8.89
N ILE A 13 12.35 3.62 -7.64
CA ILE A 13 11.33 3.22 -6.66
C ILE A 13 10.50 4.42 -6.19
N LEU A 14 11.13 5.57 -5.96
CA LEU A 14 10.43 6.81 -5.61
C LEU A 14 9.52 7.27 -6.75
N ASP A 15 9.99 7.23 -7.98
CA ASP A 15 9.23 7.66 -9.15
C ASP A 15 7.95 6.86 -9.33
N VAL A 16 8.03 5.54 -9.23
CA VAL A 16 6.85 4.67 -9.37
C VAL A 16 5.92 4.74 -8.16
N ASN A 17 6.47 4.76 -6.93
CA ASN A 17 5.66 4.56 -5.73
C ASN A 17 5.23 5.85 -5.02
N LEU A 18 5.80 7.01 -5.38
CA LEU A 18 5.49 8.30 -4.77
C LEU A 18 5.25 9.40 -5.81
N SER A 19 6.20 9.62 -6.74
CA SER A 19 6.08 10.71 -7.72
C SER A 19 4.92 10.48 -8.69
N ALA A 20 4.75 9.26 -9.21
CA ALA A 20 3.65 8.94 -10.12
C ALA A 20 2.26 9.16 -9.47
N PRO A 21 1.97 8.66 -8.25
CA PRO A 21 0.75 9.01 -7.53
C PRO A 21 0.54 10.51 -7.37
N PHE A 22 1.58 11.27 -7.01
CA PHE A 22 1.49 12.73 -6.92
C PHE A 22 1.08 13.37 -8.25
N HIS A 23 1.72 13.00 -9.35
CA HIS A 23 1.39 13.53 -10.68
C HIS A 23 -0.03 13.18 -11.12
N LEU A 24 -0.48 11.93 -10.86
CA LEU A 24 -1.85 11.52 -11.15
C LEU A 24 -2.86 12.33 -10.34
N ILE A 25 -2.66 12.46 -9.02
CA ILE A 25 -3.53 13.28 -8.16
C ILE A 25 -3.57 14.72 -8.64
N SER A 26 -2.41 15.32 -8.88
CA SER A 26 -2.30 16.71 -9.35
C SER A 26 -3.05 16.93 -10.66
N SER A 27 -3.04 15.97 -11.58
CA SER A 27 -3.70 16.08 -12.88
C SER A 27 -5.23 15.94 -12.81
N VAL A 28 -5.76 15.10 -11.89
CA VAL A 28 -7.20 14.84 -11.81
C VAL A 28 -7.93 15.76 -10.83
N LEU A 29 -7.21 16.30 -9.83
CA LEU A 29 -7.79 17.07 -8.74
C LEU A 29 -8.53 18.35 -9.18
N PRO A 30 -8.05 19.15 -10.15
CA PRO A 30 -8.80 20.31 -10.64
C PRO A 30 -10.19 19.96 -11.16
N GLY A 31 -10.32 18.88 -11.93
CA GLY A 31 -11.60 18.40 -12.43
C GLY A 31 -12.50 17.83 -11.31
N MET A 32 -11.91 17.19 -10.29
CA MET A 32 -12.67 16.75 -9.12
C MET A 32 -13.23 17.96 -8.33
N LYS A 33 -12.41 18.99 -8.13
CA LYS A 33 -12.83 20.25 -7.47
C LYS A 33 -13.94 20.96 -8.26
N GLN A 34 -13.85 21.01 -9.59
CA GLN A 34 -14.85 21.68 -10.44
C GLN A 34 -16.24 21.02 -10.35
N ARG A 35 -16.30 19.68 -10.26
CA ARG A 35 -17.58 18.95 -10.15
C ARG A 35 -18.01 18.65 -8.72
N ASP A 36 -17.24 19.12 -7.72
CA ASP A 36 -17.44 18.83 -6.29
C ASP A 36 -17.64 17.34 -6.01
N PHE A 37 -16.84 16.49 -6.65
CA PHE A 37 -16.86 15.05 -6.44
C PHE A 37 -15.53 14.41 -6.79
N GLY A 38 -14.97 13.63 -5.84
CA GLY A 38 -13.77 12.83 -6.07
C GLY A 38 -13.58 11.75 -5.00
N ARG A 39 -12.99 10.63 -5.42
CA ARG A 39 -12.58 9.53 -4.54
C ARG A 39 -11.18 9.11 -4.95
N ILE A 40 -10.20 9.42 -4.11
CA ILE A 40 -8.79 9.09 -4.32
C ILE A 40 -8.43 7.97 -3.35
N ILE A 41 -7.96 6.85 -3.88
CA ILE A 41 -7.60 5.68 -3.10
C ILE A 41 -6.19 5.27 -3.49
N ASN A 42 -5.24 5.53 -2.61
CA ASN A 42 -3.84 5.20 -2.79
C ASN A 42 -3.56 3.79 -2.26
N ILE A 43 -3.03 2.91 -3.10
CA ILE A 43 -2.55 1.61 -2.64
C ILE A 43 -1.13 1.79 -2.10
N ALA A 44 -1.06 1.97 -0.78
CA ALA A 44 0.20 2.10 -0.06
C ALA A 44 0.82 0.71 0.24
N SER A 45 1.08 0.40 1.49
CA SER A 45 1.60 -0.88 2.00
C SER A 45 1.61 -0.82 3.53
N ALA A 46 1.68 -1.96 4.22
CA ALA A 46 2.11 -2.03 5.61
C ALA A 46 3.46 -1.29 5.81
N HIS A 47 4.34 -1.30 4.80
CA HIS A 47 5.57 -0.52 4.79
C HIS A 47 5.37 1.01 4.65
N GLY A 48 4.17 1.49 4.57
CA GLY A 48 3.82 2.91 4.77
C GLY A 48 3.57 3.27 6.23
N LEU A 49 3.52 2.27 7.12
CA LEU A 49 3.24 2.41 8.55
C LEU A 49 4.39 1.89 9.42
N VAL A 50 5.09 0.85 8.97
CA VAL A 50 6.24 0.24 9.64
C VAL A 50 7.40 0.02 8.66
N ALA A 51 8.60 -0.18 9.19
CA ALA A 51 9.80 -0.41 8.38
C ALA A 51 10.21 -1.89 8.34
N SER A 52 11.06 -2.22 7.39
CA SER A 52 11.82 -3.48 7.35
C SER A 52 13.23 -3.21 6.83
N VAL A 53 14.19 -4.01 7.28
CA VAL A 53 15.57 -3.96 6.79
C VAL A 53 15.62 -4.19 5.27
N HIS A 54 16.58 -3.62 4.60
CA HIS A 54 16.84 -3.77 3.16
C HIS A 54 15.72 -3.26 2.24
N LYS A 55 14.85 -2.36 2.73
CA LYS A 55 13.73 -1.79 1.96
C LYS A 55 13.66 -0.26 2.03
N SER A 56 14.80 0.42 2.21
CA SER A 56 14.87 1.86 2.47
C SER A 56 14.05 2.70 1.49
N ALA A 57 14.25 2.55 0.19
CA ALA A 57 13.55 3.33 -0.84
C ALA A 57 12.03 3.04 -0.84
N TYR A 58 11.64 1.77 -0.75
CA TYR A 58 10.23 1.39 -0.75
C TYR A 58 9.50 1.87 0.51
N VAL A 59 10.13 1.71 1.69
CA VAL A 59 9.58 2.21 2.96
C VAL A 59 9.43 3.73 2.91
N ALA A 60 10.46 4.46 2.47
CA ALA A 60 10.40 5.91 2.32
C ALA A 60 9.28 6.35 1.37
N ALA A 61 9.17 5.71 0.19
CA ALA A 61 8.12 6.01 -0.78
C ALA A 61 6.71 5.76 -0.22
N LYS A 62 6.49 4.63 0.46
CA LYS A 62 5.17 4.27 0.99
C LYS A 62 4.77 5.10 2.21
N HIS A 63 5.70 5.50 3.07
CA HIS A 63 5.46 6.51 4.11
C HIS A 63 5.13 7.88 3.49
N GLY A 64 5.88 8.28 2.45
CA GLY A 64 5.60 9.50 1.69
C GLY A 64 4.20 9.49 1.07
N LEU A 65 3.76 8.36 0.52
CA LEU A 65 2.41 8.21 -0.06
C LEU A 65 1.30 8.33 0.99
N VAL A 66 1.52 7.81 2.21
CA VAL A 66 0.60 8.02 3.35
C VAL A 66 0.57 9.49 3.74
N GLY A 67 1.72 10.16 3.78
CA GLY A 67 1.80 11.61 4.03
C GLY A 67 1.06 12.42 2.96
N LEU A 68 1.30 12.14 1.67
CA LEU A 68 0.60 12.76 0.55
C LEU A 68 -0.92 12.57 0.65
N THR A 69 -1.37 11.35 1.00
CA THR A 69 -2.79 11.05 1.21
C THR A 69 -3.44 11.98 2.23
N LYS A 70 -2.78 12.17 3.37
CA LYS A 70 -3.27 13.06 4.44
C LYS A 70 -3.30 14.53 4.00
N THR A 71 -2.27 14.99 3.30
CA THR A 71 -2.20 16.36 2.79
C THR A 71 -3.35 16.64 1.81
N VAL A 72 -3.55 15.78 0.82
CA VAL A 72 -4.65 15.93 -0.16
C VAL A 72 -6.02 15.90 0.53
N ALA A 73 -6.20 15.02 1.52
CA ALA A 73 -7.43 14.95 2.30
C ALA A 73 -7.75 16.27 3.01
N LEU A 74 -6.75 16.91 3.63
CA LEU A 74 -6.91 18.19 4.30
C LEU A 74 -7.19 19.34 3.30
N GLU A 75 -6.51 19.36 2.17
CA GLU A 75 -6.69 20.39 1.13
C GLU A 75 -8.06 20.32 0.43
N THR A 76 -8.76 19.18 0.57
CA THR A 76 -10.07 18.95 -0.06
C THR A 76 -11.20 18.72 0.95
N ALA A 77 -10.94 18.91 2.24
CA ALA A 77 -11.85 18.55 3.34
C ALA A 77 -13.22 19.24 3.29
N GLN A 78 -13.31 20.40 2.66
CA GLN A 78 -14.56 21.16 2.52
C GLN A 78 -15.35 20.85 1.24
N GLN A 79 -14.87 19.91 0.43
CA GLN A 79 -15.47 19.45 -0.82
C GLN A 79 -15.91 18.01 -0.70
N ASN A 80 -16.77 17.56 -1.59
CA ASN A 80 -17.16 16.14 -1.64
C ASN A 80 -16.05 15.26 -2.30
N ILE A 81 -14.81 15.46 -1.82
CA ILE A 81 -13.62 14.73 -2.27
C ILE A 81 -12.99 14.03 -1.07
N THR A 82 -12.67 12.74 -1.21
CA THR A 82 -11.94 12.00 -0.19
C THR A 82 -10.63 11.45 -0.74
N CYS A 83 -9.62 11.39 0.11
CA CYS A 83 -8.33 10.79 -0.21
C CYS A 83 -7.91 9.86 0.93
N ASN A 84 -7.79 8.56 0.64
CA ASN A 84 -7.46 7.53 1.63
C ASN A 84 -6.37 6.60 1.12
N ALA A 85 -5.68 5.92 2.04
CA ALA A 85 -4.69 4.91 1.73
C ALA A 85 -5.16 3.53 2.19
N ILE A 86 -5.01 2.52 1.35
CA ILE A 86 -5.07 1.11 1.74
C ILE A 86 -3.63 0.65 1.93
N CYS A 87 -3.35 0.00 3.06
CA CYS A 87 -2.03 -0.45 3.46
C CYS A 87 -1.98 -1.98 3.58
N PRO A 88 -1.86 -2.70 2.44
CA PRO A 88 -1.83 -4.15 2.46
C PRO A 88 -0.52 -4.70 3.05
N GLY A 89 -0.61 -5.86 3.70
CA GLY A 89 0.51 -6.74 3.95
C GLY A 89 0.88 -7.60 2.73
N PHE A 90 1.09 -8.89 2.95
CA PHE A 90 1.36 -9.85 1.86
C PHE A 90 0.05 -10.22 1.13
N VAL A 91 -0.08 -9.75 -0.10
CA VAL A 91 -1.19 -10.11 -0.99
C VAL A 91 -0.72 -11.19 -1.96
N LEU A 92 -1.46 -12.28 -2.08
CA LEU A 92 -1.11 -13.40 -2.96
C LEU A 92 -1.31 -12.98 -4.43
N THR A 93 -0.27 -12.39 -4.98
CA THR A 93 -0.12 -12.00 -6.38
C THR A 93 0.91 -12.89 -7.05
N GLU A 94 1.03 -12.83 -8.38
CA GLU A 94 2.08 -13.56 -9.11
C GLU A 94 3.50 -13.25 -8.57
N LEU A 95 3.74 -12.02 -8.11
CA LEU A 95 5.03 -11.66 -7.51
C LEU A 95 5.26 -12.42 -6.20
N VAL A 96 4.24 -12.46 -5.33
CA VAL A 96 4.33 -13.15 -4.03
C VAL A 96 4.35 -14.66 -4.24
N ASP A 97 3.56 -15.19 -5.19
CA ASP A 97 3.62 -16.62 -5.57
C ASP A 97 5.04 -17.05 -5.96
N ARG A 98 5.72 -16.25 -6.81
CA ARG A 98 7.14 -16.52 -7.16
C ARG A 98 8.06 -16.49 -5.94
N GLN A 99 7.80 -15.61 -4.96
CA GLN A 99 8.59 -15.56 -3.73
C GLN A 99 8.36 -16.81 -2.86
N VAL A 100 7.11 -17.28 -2.76
CA VAL A 100 6.79 -18.53 -2.05
C VAL A 100 7.49 -19.73 -2.70
N ARG A 101 7.46 -19.85 -4.03
CA ARG A 101 8.17 -20.91 -4.75
C ARG A 101 9.67 -20.88 -4.50
N ALA A 102 10.28 -19.70 -4.60
CA ALA A 102 11.70 -19.53 -4.32
C ALA A 102 12.05 -19.88 -2.84
N HIS A 103 11.14 -19.58 -1.91
CA HIS A 103 11.32 -19.96 -0.51
C HIS A 103 11.20 -21.47 -0.31
N ALA A 104 10.23 -22.12 -0.94
CA ALA A 104 10.06 -23.56 -0.95
C ALA A 104 11.30 -24.27 -1.49
N ASP A 105 11.82 -23.84 -2.65
CA ASP A 105 13.03 -24.39 -3.27
C ASP A 105 14.25 -24.26 -2.35
N LYS A 106 14.38 -23.13 -1.65
CA LYS A 106 15.50 -22.86 -0.73
C LYS A 106 15.43 -23.68 0.55
N THR A 107 14.22 -23.92 1.07
CA THR A 107 14.02 -24.58 2.37
C THR A 107 13.73 -26.07 2.26
N GLY A 108 13.37 -26.57 1.07
CA GLY A 108 12.91 -27.94 0.84
C GLY A 108 11.51 -28.22 1.40
N LEU A 109 10.77 -27.18 1.81
CA LEU A 109 9.40 -27.32 2.30
C LEU A 109 8.41 -27.44 1.13
N PRO A 110 7.28 -28.16 1.32
CA PRO A 110 6.14 -28.07 0.41
C PRO A 110 5.67 -26.62 0.23
N TYR A 111 5.12 -26.29 -0.94
CA TYR A 111 4.70 -24.92 -1.29
C TYR A 111 3.80 -24.27 -0.20
N ASP A 112 2.79 -25.00 0.27
CA ASP A 112 1.84 -24.46 1.26
C ASP A 112 2.53 -24.18 2.61
N GLU A 113 3.41 -25.07 3.05
CA GLU A 113 4.18 -24.89 4.29
C GLU A 113 5.17 -23.72 4.18
N ALA A 114 5.85 -23.60 3.03
CA ALA A 114 6.75 -22.50 2.75
C ALA A 114 5.99 -21.16 2.72
N GLY A 115 4.78 -21.14 2.15
CA GLY A 115 3.90 -19.96 2.13
C GLY A 115 3.47 -19.56 3.54
N ILE A 116 3.00 -20.49 4.33
CA ILE A 116 2.60 -20.26 5.74
C ILE A 116 3.80 -19.75 6.55
N ALA A 117 4.96 -20.38 6.42
CA ALA A 117 6.18 -19.95 7.13
C ALA A 117 6.53 -18.49 6.77
N MET A 118 6.54 -18.16 5.46
CA MET A 118 6.88 -16.83 4.98
C MET A 118 5.88 -15.76 5.47
N VAL A 119 4.57 -16.02 5.39
CA VAL A 119 3.56 -15.03 5.76
C VAL A 119 3.48 -14.82 7.27
N SER A 120 3.66 -15.90 8.05
CA SER A 120 3.59 -15.87 9.51
C SER A 120 4.73 -15.10 10.16
N GLU A 121 5.83 -14.83 9.44
CA GLU A 121 6.89 -13.94 9.94
C GLU A 121 6.38 -12.51 10.21
N LYS A 122 5.30 -12.11 9.54
CA LYS A 122 4.76 -10.74 9.59
C LYS A 122 3.27 -10.70 9.94
N HIS A 123 2.46 -11.58 9.35
CA HIS A 123 1.03 -11.62 9.61
C HIS A 123 0.71 -12.51 10.80
N ALA A 124 0.22 -11.93 11.89
CA ALA A 124 -0.26 -12.70 13.05
C ALA A 124 -1.37 -13.69 12.68
N ALA A 125 -2.16 -13.37 11.65
CA ALA A 125 -3.20 -14.25 11.12
C ALA A 125 -2.67 -15.46 10.35
N GLY A 126 -1.38 -15.52 10.00
CA GLY A 126 -0.74 -16.64 9.30
C GLY A 126 -1.29 -16.91 7.89
N GLN A 127 -1.92 -15.92 7.25
CA GLN A 127 -2.58 -16.07 5.96
C GLN A 127 -2.23 -14.91 5.03
N PHE A 128 -2.13 -15.20 3.73
CA PHE A 128 -2.05 -14.18 2.70
C PHE A 128 -3.39 -13.47 2.53
N LEU A 129 -3.33 -12.20 2.16
CA LEU A 129 -4.49 -11.49 1.64
C LEU A 129 -4.72 -11.89 0.18
N MET A 130 -5.98 -11.92 -0.21
CA MET A 130 -6.36 -12.08 -1.61
C MET A 130 -6.57 -10.70 -2.27
N PRO A 131 -6.22 -10.52 -3.56
CA PRO A 131 -6.45 -9.26 -4.27
C PRO A 131 -7.89 -8.74 -4.15
N GLN A 132 -8.87 -9.66 -4.09
CA GLN A 132 -10.28 -9.31 -3.94
C GLN A 132 -10.55 -8.52 -2.65
N GLN A 133 -9.89 -8.83 -1.54
CA GLN A 133 -10.07 -8.12 -0.27
C GLN A 133 -9.63 -6.64 -0.38
N ILE A 134 -8.57 -6.38 -1.17
CA ILE A 134 -8.12 -5.01 -1.45
C ILE A 134 -9.13 -4.29 -2.34
N ALA A 135 -9.67 -4.97 -3.35
CA ALA A 135 -10.69 -4.44 -4.24
C ALA A 135 -12.00 -4.12 -3.49
N ASP A 136 -12.44 -4.97 -2.59
CA ASP A 136 -13.64 -4.77 -1.78
C ASP A 136 -13.51 -3.53 -0.88
N MET A 137 -12.34 -3.33 -0.25
CA MET A 137 -12.08 -2.11 0.52
C MET A 137 -12.07 -0.87 -0.38
N ALA A 138 -11.45 -0.95 -1.56
CA ALA A 138 -11.45 0.16 -2.51
C ALA A 138 -12.88 0.50 -2.97
N LEU A 139 -13.70 -0.49 -3.27
CA LEU A 139 -15.11 -0.31 -3.61
C LEU A 139 -15.90 0.31 -2.47
N PHE A 140 -15.66 -0.09 -1.22
CA PHE A 140 -16.29 0.55 -0.06
C PHE A 140 -15.92 2.03 0.03
N LEU A 141 -14.63 2.36 -0.06
CA LEU A 141 -14.13 3.73 0.02
C LEU A 141 -14.60 4.62 -1.15
N ALA A 142 -14.96 4.03 -2.29
CA ALA A 142 -15.51 4.74 -3.44
C ALA A 142 -17.00 5.12 -3.30
N ARG A 143 -17.73 4.51 -2.36
CA ARG A 143 -19.18 4.74 -2.17
C ARG A 143 -19.48 5.97 -1.33
N ASP A 144 -20.68 6.50 -1.44
CA ASP A 144 -21.15 7.61 -0.61
C ASP A 144 -21.22 7.27 0.90
N ALA A 145 -21.36 6.01 1.24
CA ALA A 145 -21.28 5.54 2.62
C ALA A 145 -19.93 5.89 3.30
N ALA A 146 -18.88 6.07 2.51
CA ALA A 146 -17.55 6.44 2.98
C ALA A 146 -17.23 7.94 2.81
N ARG A 147 -18.20 8.79 2.47
CA ARG A 147 -17.97 10.21 2.13
C ARG A 147 -17.28 11.04 3.23
N ASN A 148 -17.39 10.62 4.48
CA ASN A 148 -16.76 11.29 5.63
C ASN A 148 -15.47 10.59 6.08
N ILE A 149 -15.01 9.58 5.33
CA ILE A 149 -13.73 8.91 5.57
C ILE A 149 -12.70 9.54 4.63
N THR A 150 -11.81 10.35 5.19
CA THR A 150 -10.72 10.98 4.42
C THR A 150 -9.46 11.10 5.28
N GLY A 151 -8.29 11.06 4.67
CA GLY A 151 -6.99 11.11 5.35
C GLY A 151 -6.64 9.83 6.12
N SER A 152 -7.44 8.78 6.01
CA SER A 152 -7.26 7.54 6.75
C SER A 152 -6.34 6.55 6.03
N SER A 153 -5.64 5.74 6.84
CA SER A 153 -4.84 4.62 6.37
C SER A 153 -5.45 3.32 6.90
N PHE A 154 -5.85 2.44 6.00
CA PHE A 154 -6.53 1.19 6.32
C PHE A 154 -5.55 0.02 6.20
N SER A 155 -5.15 -0.54 7.34
CA SER A 155 -4.33 -1.75 7.37
C SER A 155 -5.16 -2.96 6.99
N LEU A 156 -4.74 -3.65 5.93
CA LEU A 156 -5.20 -4.98 5.54
C LEU A 156 -3.95 -5.86 5.52
N ASP A 157 -3.48 -6.29 6.68
CA ASP A 157 -2.12 -6.83 6.85
C ASP A 157 -2.02 -8.03 7.80
N GLY A 158 -3.17 -8.64 8.12
CA GLY A 158 -3.22 -9.81 9.00
C GLY A 158 -2.64 -9.57 10.39
N GLY A 159 -2.68 -8.32 10.88
CA GLY A 159 -2.17 -7.94 12.20
C GLY A 159 -0.68 -7.58 12.23
N TRP A 160 -0.02 -7.44 11.08
CA TRP A 160 1.40 -7.07 11.01
C TRP A 160 1.70 -5.75 11.72
N THR A 161 0.89 -4.72 11.52
CA THR A 161 1.13 -3.38 12.09
C THR A 161 0.45 -3.14 13.44
N ALA A 162 -0.15 -4.18 14.04
CA ALA A 162 -0.82 -4.09 15.34
C ALA A 162 0.10 -4.37 16.54
N GLN A 163 1.39 -4.65 16.32
CA GLN A 163 2.39 -4.99 17.32
C GLN A 163 3.52 -3.95 17.40
#